data_159a4b7afce60bee737cdc08950f8013
#
_entry.id   159a4b7afce60bee737cdc08950f8013
#
_cell.length_a   1.000
_cell.length_b   1.000
_cell.length_c   1.000
_cell.angle_alpha   90.00
_cell.angle_beta   90.00
_cell.angle_gamma   90.00
#
_symmetry.space_group_name_H-M   'P 1'
#
loop_
_entity.id
_entity.type
_entity.pdbx_description
1 polymer ?
#
loop_
_entity_poly.entity_id
_entity_poly.type
_entity_poly.pdbx_seq_one_letter_code
_entity_poly.pdbx_strand_id
1 'polypeptide(L)'
;HVDIVPTLLDILEIETATKYDGRSLMQQVNSHDDELEQEFYITECTWMRKHGWRTPEWKLIIALEPDFHFKPEIELYNLKDDPNELKNLVDLRLDMVSVLKEKMDKWIAKRKKETGMDSPIFEQGDWHGIQGHGSFKSSQEAYDSLYIGDANTAKRLQEKSR
;
A
#
# COMPACT_ATOMS: atom_id res chain seq x y z
N HIS A 1 4.34 5.85 -9.87
CA HIS A 1 5.06 7.17 -9.84
C HIS A 1 6.55 7.00 -10.17
N VAL A 2 7.18 5.88 -9.81
CA VAL A 2 8.63 5.63 -10.02
C VAL A 2 9.04 5.69 -11.49
N ASP A 3 8.11 5.42 -12.40
CA ASP A 3 8.35 5.39 -13.86
C ASP A 3 8.28 6.78 -14.52
N ILE A 4 7.75 7.79 -13.83
CA ILE A 4 7.55 9.13 -14.41
C ILE A 4 8.87 9.77 -14.81
N VAL A 5 9.85 9.79 -13.89
CA VAL A 5 11.14 10.43 -14.17
C VAL A 5 11.91 9.72 -15.29
N PRO A 6 12.09 8.38 -15.27
CA PRO A 6 12.71 7.68 -16.38
C PRO A 6 12.02 7.90 -17.73
N THR A 7 10.67 7.96 -17.74
CA THR A 7 9.90 8.22 -18.95
C THR A 7 10.15 9.63 -19.50
N LEU A 8 10.17 10.64 -18.64
CA LEU A 8 10.46 12.01 -19.05
C LEU A 8 11.88 12.18 -19.59
N LEU A 9 12.86 11.54 -18.95
CA LEU A 9 14.25 11.57 -19.44
C LEU A 9 14.37 10.92 -20.81
N ASP A 10 13.69 9.80 -21.02
CA ASP A 10 13.64 9.09 -22.31
C ASP A 10 12.98 9.96 -23.41
N ILE A 11 11.83 10.58 -23.13
CA ILE A 11 11.17 11.50 -24.07
C ILE A 11 12.06 12.69 -24.44
N LEU A 12 12.84 13.19 -23.47
CA LEU A 12 13.72 14.34 -23.67
C LEU A 12 15.11 13.97 -24.20
N GLU A 13 15.36 12.67 -24.45
CA GLU A 13 16.64 12.13 -24.89
C GLU A 13 17.82 12.53 -23.96
N ILE A 14 17.53 12.60 -22.63
CA ILE A 14 18.52 12.95 -21.62
C ILE A 14 19.14 11.69 -21.04
N GLU A 15 20.42 11.48 -21.33
CA GLU A 15 21.21 10.42 -20.71
C GLU A 15 21.54 10.74 -19.24
N THR A 16 21.48 9.74 -18.38
CA THR A 16 21.81 9.87 -16.96
C THR A 16 22.52 8.62 -16.44
N ALA A 17 23.49 8.82 -15.59
CA ALA A 17 24.13 7.74 -14.84
C ALA A 17 23.34 7.31 -13.59
N THR A 18 22.28 8.05 -13.25
CA THR A 18 21.44 7.77 -12.06
C THR A 18 20.61 6.50 -12.32
N LYS A 19 20.69 5.56 -11.40
CA LYS A 19 19.85 4.37 -11.41
C LYS A 19 18.50 4.67 -10.75
N TYR A 20 17.42 4.50 -11.48
CA TYR A 20 16.05 4.66 -10.99
C TYR A 20 15.45 3.30 -10.63
N ASP A 21 14.49 3.29 -9.70
CA ASP A 21 13.70 2.11 -9.36
C ASP A 21 12.65 1.79 -10.42
N GLY A 22 12.19 2.82 -11.13
CA GLY A 22 11.27 2.71 -12.25
C GLY A 22 11.97 2.58 -13.60
N ARG A 23 11.18 2.41 -14.65
CA ARG A 23 11.62 2.31 -16.05
C ARG A 23 10.83 3.25 -16.94
N SER A 24 11.36 3.58 -18.11
CA SER A 24 10.61 4.32 -19.13
C SER A 24 9.41 3.50 -19.62
N LEU A 25 8.26 4.16 -19.73
CA LEU A 25 7.04 3.58 -20.30
C LEU A 25 6.96 3.75 -21.81
N MET A 26 7.97 4.37 -22.45
CA MET A 26 7.93 4.67 -23.90
C MET A 26 7.88 3.41 -24.77
N GLN A 27 8.49 2.32 -24.33
CA GLN A 27 8.39 1.05 -25.06
C GLN A 27 6.94 0.56 -25.13
N GLN A 28 6.20 0.65 -24.02
CA GLN A 28 4.79 0.24 -23.95
C GLN A 28 3.89 1.18 -24.78
N VAL A 29 4.13 2.48 -24.69
CA VAL A 29 3.40 3.47 -25.51
C VAL A 29 3.58 3.17 -27.00
N ASN A 30 4.79 2.81 -27.41
CA ASN A 30 5.11 2.56 -28.83
C ASN A 30 4.68 1.17 -29.31
N SER A 31 4.75 0.15 -28.46
CA SER A 31 4.41 -1.24 -28.86
C SER A 31 2.93 -1.57 -28.74
N HIS A 32 2.15 -0.75 -28.06
CA HIS A 32 0.77 -1.07 -27.65
C HIS A 32 0.68 -2.38 -26.86
N ASP A 33 1.76 -2.75 -26.19
CA ASP A 33 1.86 -3.97 -25.42
C ASP A 33 1.35 -3.74 -24.01
N ASP A 34 0.22 -4.36 -23.69
CA ASP A 34 -0.44 -4.26 -22.39
C ASP A 34 0.18 -5.22 -21.34
N GLU A 35 1.20 -6.00 -21.70
CA GLU A 35 1.92 -6.91 -20.80
C GLU A 35 2.90 -6.17 -19.88
N LEU A 36 2.35 -5.35 -19.00
CA LEU A 36 3.09 -4.81 -17.87
C LEU A 36 3.21 -5.86 -16.77
N GLU A 37 4.41 -6.01 -16.20
CA GLU A 37 4.53 -6.57 -14.87
C GLU A 37 3.75 -5.69 -13.90
N GLN A 38 2.53 -6.09 -13.59
CA GLN A 38 1.58 -5.27 -12.87
C GLN A 38 1.53 -5.63 -11.38
N GLU A 39 2.59 -6.26 -10.88
CA GLU A 39 2.70 -6.55 -9.45
C GLU A 39 3.62 -5.54 -8.79
N PHE A 40 3.19 -4.94 -7.69
CA PHE A 40 3.99 -3.96 -6.99
C PHE A 40 3.66 -3.86 -5.50
N TYR A 41 4.69 -3.47 -4.75
CA TYR A 41 4.59 -3.12 -3.35
C TYR A 41 3.93 -1.75 -3.21
N ILE A 42 2.96 -1.63 -2.33
CA ILE A 42 2.27 -0.38 -2.02
C ILE A 42 2.46 -0.01 -0.56
N THR A 43 2.57 1.29 -0.29
CA THR A 43 2.65 1.85 1.06
C THR A 43 1.78 3.07 1.19
N GLU A 44 1.21 3.26 2.37
CA GLU A 44 0.49 4.45 2.78
C GLU A 44 0.97 4.82 4.20
N CYS A 45 1.24 6.09 4.42
CA CYS A 45 1.82 6.57 5.67
C CYS A 45 1.34 7.98 6.05
N THR A 46 0.22 8.44 5.45
CA THR A 46 -0.29 9.80 5.66
C THR A 46 -0.97 9.93 7.03
N TRP A 47 -1.89 9.03 7.33
CA TRP A 47 -2.67 9.03 8.58
C TRP A 47 -2.31 7.86 9.48
N MET A 48 -2.03 6.73 8.90
CA MET A 48 -1.60 5.49 9.53
C MET A 48 -0.73 4.72 8.56
N ARG A 49 0.10 3.83 9.11
CA ARG A 49 1.00 3.04 8.28
C ARG A 49 0.30 1.79 7.78
N LYS A 50 0.21 1.67 6.48
CA LYS A 50 -0.25 0.48 5.78
C LYS A 50 0.71 0.11 4.69
N HIS A 51 0.87 -1.16 4.45
CA HIS A 51 1.59 -1.66 3.30
C HIS A 51 0.85 -2.83 2.66
N GLY A 52 1.24 -3.22 1.47
CA GLY A 52 0.57 -4.28 0.77
C GLY A 52 1.23 -4.71 -0.52
N TRP A 53 0.60 -5.68 -1.16
CA TRP A 53 1.00 -6.17 -2.46
C TRP A 53 -0.19 -6.13 -3.41
N ARG A 54 0.02 -5.56 -4.58
CA ARG A 54 -1.00 -5.50 -5.62
C ARG A 54 -0.55 -6.27 -6.85
N THR A 55 -1.47 -7.06 -7.39
CA THR A 55 -1.41 -7.70 -8.71
C THR A 55 -2.56 -7.18 -9.58
N PRO A 56 -2.68 -7.53 -10.86
CA PRO A 56 -3.86 -7.18 -11.68
C PRO A 56 -5.17 -7.68 -11.08
N GLU A 57 -5.14 -8.84 -10.40
CA GLU A 57 -6.33 -9.51 -9.90
C GLU A 57 -6.53 -9.37 -8.39
N TRP A 58 -5.45 -9.24 -7.61
CA TRP A 58 -5.51 -9.28 -6.16
C TRP A 58 -4.84 -8.07 -5.52
N LYS A 59 -5.38 -7.67 -4.37
CA LYS A 59 -4.79 -6.64 -3.51
C LYS A 59 -4.82 -7.09 -2.06
N LEU A 60 -3.63 -7.21 -1.48
CA LEU A 60 -3.42 -7.44 -0.05
C LEU A 60 -3.04 -6.11 0.60
N ILE A 61 -3.67 -5.79 1.72
CA ILE A 61 -3.30 -4.64 2.57
C ILE A 61 -3.08 -5.15 3.99
N ILE A 62 -2.01 -4.71 4.64
CA ILE A 62 -1.70 -4.99 6.04
C ILE A 62 -1.51 -3.64 6.74
N ALA A 63 -2.31 -3.38 7.76
CA ALA A 63 -2.17 -2.23 8.62
C ALA A 63 -1.13 -2.52 9.70
N LEU A 64 -0.23 -1.57 9.95
CA LEU A 64 0.79 -1.66 11.00
C LEU A 64 0.31 -1.01 12.32
N GLU A 65 -0.85 -0.41 12.28
CA GLU A 65 -1.50 0.28 13.40
C GLU A 65 -3.02 0.22 13.25
N PRO A 66 -3.78 0.38 14.35
CA PRO A 66 -5.24 0.43 14.30
C PRO A 66 -5.76 1.51 13.36
N ASP A 67 -6.70 1.14 12.52
CA ASP A 67 -7.28 2.00 11.48
C ASP A 67 -8.45 2.82 12.05
N PHE A 68 -8.40 4.14 11.93
CA PHE A 68 -9.46 5.03 12.38
C PHE A 68 -10.76 4.92 11.55
N HIS A 69 -10.72 4.26 10.41
CA HIS A 69 -11.91 3.85 9.65
C HIS A 69 -12.49 2.51 10.12
N PHE A 70 -11.95 1.94 11.19
CA PHE A 70 -12.34 0.64 11.73
C PHE A 70 -12.17 -0.52 10.76
N LYS A 71 -11.23 -0.40 9.82
CA LYS A 71 -10.86 -1.49 8.94
C LYS A 71 -10.05 -2.54 9.70
N PRO A 72 -10.13 -3.83 9.33
CA PRO A 72 -9.34 -4.87 9.96
C PRO A 72 -7.83 -4.69 9.65
N GLU A 73 -7.00 -5.36 10.44
CA GLU A 73 -5.54 -5.37 10.25
C GLU A 73 -5.14 -5.90 8.87
N ILE A 74 -5.85 -6.91 8.37
CA ILE A 74 -5.56 -7.51 7.06
C ILE A 74 -6.79 -7.43 6.18
N GLU A 75 -6.59 -6.91 4.97
CA GLU A 75 -7.62 -6.83 3.95
C GLU A 75 -7.13 -7.52 2.68
N LEU A 76 -7.98 -8.37 2.08
CA LEU A 76 -7.74 -9.04 0.80
C LEU A 76 -8.91 -8.82 -0.14
N TYR A 77 -8.62 -8.32 -1.33
CA TYR A 77 -9.62 -8.03 -2.35
C TYR A 77 -9.28 -8.72 -3.67
N ASN A 78 -10.32 -9.27 -4.33
CA ASN A 78 -10.24 -9.70 -5.72
C ASN A 78 -10.69 -8.55 -6.62
N LEU A 79 -9.77 -7.85 -7.24
CA LEU A 79 -10.02 -6.65 -8.04
C LEU A 79 -10.74 -6.94 -9.35
N LYS A 80 -10.70 -8.20 -9.83
CA LYS A 80 -11.40 -8.62 -11.05
C LYS A 80 -12.90 -8.74 -10.82
N ASP A 81 -13.29 -9.34 -9.69
CA ASP A 81 -14.70 -9.58 -9.36
C ASP A 81 -15.29 -8.44 -8.52
N ASP A 82 -14.45 -7.71 -7.79
CA ASP A 82 -14.81 -6.62 -6.89
C ASP A 82 -13.85 -5.42 -7.07
N PRO A 83 -13.95 -4.70 -8.19
CA PRO A 83 -13.06 -3.54 -8.47
C PRO A 83 -13.25 -2.38 -7.49
N ASN A 84 -14.34 -2.37 -6.72
CA ASN A 84 -14.63 -1.35 -5.72
C ASN A 84 -14.16 -1.74 -4.29
N GLU A 85 -13.54 -2.92 -4.12
CA GLU A 85 -12.97 -3.37 -2.84
C GLU A 85 -14.02 -3.38 -1.69
N LEU A 86 -15.23 -3.86 -1.98
CA LEU A 86 -16.34 -3.86 -1.03
C LEU A 86 -16.37 -5.10 -0.13
N LYS A 87 -15.75 -6.21 -0.59
CA LYS A 87 -15.78 -7.49 0.10
C LYS A 87 -14.39 -7.95 0.48
N ASN A 88 -14.07 -7.84 1.78
CA ASN A 88 -12.83 -8.42 2.30
C ASN A 88 -12.92 -9.96 2.28
N LEU A 89 -11.94 -10.60 1.64
CA LEU A 89 -11.87 -12.05 1.44
C LEU A 89 -10.84 -12.73 2.35
N VAL A 90 -10.29 -12.01 3.34
CA VAL A 90 -9.22 -12.53 4.20
C VAL A 90 -9.56 -13.87 4.84
N ASP A 91 -10.77 -14.02 5.41
CA ASP A 91 -11.19 -15.25 6.09
C ASP A 91 -11.51 -16.40 5.12
N LEU A 92 -11.79 -16.09 3.85
CA LEU A 92 -12.17 -17.06 2.83
C LEU A 92 -10.98 -17.52 1.99
N ARG A 93 -9.90 -16.76 1.92
CA ARG A 93 -8.76 -16.98 1.02
C ARG A 93 -7.43 -16.79 1.73
N LEU A 94 -7.24 -17.47 2.85
CA LEU A 94 -5.97 -17.50 3.59
C LEU A 94 -4.79 -18.02 2.75
N ASP A 95 -5.08 -18.90 1.79
CA ASP A 95 -4.13 -19.35 0.79
C ASP A 95 -3.52 -18.18 0.01
N MET A 96 -4.38 -17.29 -0.50
CA MET A 96 -3.96 -16.13 -1.29
C MET A 96 -3.27 -15.08 -0.42
N VAL A 97 -3.74 -14.86 0.81
CA VAL A 97 -3.04 -13.99 1.79
C VAL A 97 -1.59 -14.45 1.95
N SER A 98 -1.37 -15.75 2.16
CA SER A 98 -0.03 -16.31 2.33
C SER A 98 0.86 -16.10 1.10
N VAL A 99 0.32 -16.34 -0.10
CA VAL A 99 1.05 -16.16 -1.37
C VAL A 99 1.48 -14.69 -1.57
N LEU A 100 0.54 -13.75 -1.38
CA LEU A 100 0.83 -12.33 -1.61
C LEU A 100 1.76 -11.76 -0.52
N LYS A 101 1.60 -12.22 0.72
CA LYS A 101 2.49 -11.86 1.81
C LYS A 101 3.92 -12.35 1.54
N GLU A 102 4.10 -13.58 1.07
CA GLU A 102 5.42 -14.11 0.72
C GLU A 102 6.09 -13.28 -0.39
N LYS A 103 5.34 -12.89 -1.42
CA LYS A 103 5.84 -12.00 -2.49
C LYS A 103 6.30 -10.65 -1.93
N MET A 104 5.48 -10.06 -1.07
CA MET A 104 5.76 -8.80 -0.41
C MET A 104 7.01 -8.89 0.47
N ASP A 105 7.12 -9.91 1.30
CA ASP A 105 8.26 -10.13 2.20
C ASP A 105 9.58 -10.34 1.41
N LYS A 106 9.52 -11.10 0.31
CA LYS A 106 10.66 -11.28 -0.62
C LYS A 106 11.11 -9.96 -1.24
N TRP A 107 10.16 -9.13 -1.67
CA TRP A 107 10.46 -7.83 -2.23
C TRP A 107 11.12 -6.91 -1.19
N ILE A 108 10.57 -6.83 0.02
CA ILE A 108 11.12 -6.04 1.14
C ILE A 108 12.55 -6.48 1.45
N ALA A 109 12.78 -7.79 1.57
CA ALA A 109 14.11 -8.36 1.82
C ALA A 109 15.11 -8.02 0.69
N LYS A 110 14.66 -8.12 -0.57
CA LYS A 110 15.46 -7.72 -1.73
C LYS A 110 15.85 -6.25 -1.67
N ARG A 111 14.88 -5.36 -1.40
CA ARG A 111 15.13 -3.91 -1.30
C ARG A 111 16.09 -3.57 -0.16
N LYS A 112 15.93 -4.19 1.00
CA LYS A 112 16.87 -4.03 2.14
C LYS A 112 18.29 -4.41 1.72
N LYS A 113 18.45 -5.52 0.98
CA LYS A 113 19.77 -5.95 0.48
C LYS A 113 20.37 -4.97 -0.52
N GLU A 114 19.55 -4.39 -1.41
CA GLU A 114 19.99 -3.46 -2.46
C GLU A 114 20.36 -2.10 -1.91
N THR A 115 19.62 -1.59 -0.92
CA THR A 115 19.77 -0.23 -0.39
C THR A 115 20.62 -0.18 0.88
N GLY A 116 20.76 -1.30 1.60
CA GLY A 116 21.37 -1.35 2.94
C GLY A 116 20.49 -0.77 4.04
N MET A 117 19.24 -0.40 3.74
CA MET A 117 18.31 0.25 4.67
C MET A 117 17.03 -0.57 4.81
N ASP A 118 16.42 -0.51 5.99
CA ASP A 118 15.06 -1.00 6.19
C ASP A 118 14.05 -0.10 5.48
N SER A 119 12.86 -0.61 5.22
CA SER A 119 11.80 0.24 4.65
C SER A 119 11.40 1.31 5.67
N PRO A 120 11.35 2.59 5.29
CA PRO A 120 11.00 3.68 6.20
C PRO A 120 9.68 3.47 6.96
N ILE A 121 8.77 2.69 6.39
CA ILE A 121 7.48 2.38 7.04
C ILE A 121 7.66 1.58 8.34
N PHE A 122 8.77 0.84 8.52
CA PHE A 122 9.07 0.07 9.72
C PHE A 122 10.00 0.79 10.69
N GLU A 123 10.83 1.73 10.22
CA GLU A 123 11.85 2.40 11.04
C GLU A 123 11.29 3.48 11.96
N GLN A 124 10.06 3.86 11.78
CA GLN A 124 9.44 4.96 12.52
C GLN A 124 8.87 4.51 13.85
N GLY A 125 9.72 4.03 14.77
CA GLY A 125 9.30 3.72 16.14
C GLY A 125 8.67 4.89 16.89
N ASP A 126 9.04 6.12 16.53
CA ASP A 126 8.54 7.37 17.10
C ASP A 126 7.66 8.16 16.11
N TRP A 127 7.01 7.46 15.17
CA TRP A 127 6.09 8.14 14.27
C TRP A 127 4.90 8.72 15.03
N HIS A 128 4.75 10.02 14.98
CA HIS A 128 3.70 10.74 15.71
C HIS A 128 2.55 11.18 14.80
N GLY A 129 2.47 10.66 13.58
CA GLY A 129 1.41 11.00 12.64
C GLY A 129 1.34 12.49 12.29
N ILE A 130 0.25 12.88 11.68
CA ILE A 130 -0.05 14.30 11.47
C ILE A 130 -0.38 14.94 12.81
N GLN A 131 0.18 16.12 13.08
CA GLN A 131 -0.05 16.91 14.31
C GLN A 131 0.46 16.25 15.61
N GLY A 132 1.41 15.34 15.54
CA GLY A 132 1.98 14.70 16.72
C GLY A 132 1.12 13.57 17.32
N HIS A 133 0.14 13.10 16.58
CA HIS A 133 -0.63 11.91 16.95
C HIS A 133 0.13 10.66 16.49
N GLY A 134 0.43 9.78 17.42
CA GLY A 134 1.24 8.58 17.20
C GLY A 134 0.41 7.31 17.08
N SER A 135 1.10 6.18 17.15
CA SER A 135 0.44 4.88 17.10
C SER A 135 -0.60 4.73 18.22
N PHE A 136 -1.82 4.40 17.82
CA PHE A 136 -2.96 4.24 18.72
C PHE A 136 -3.11 2.77 19.13
N LYS A 137 -3.70 2.54 20.31
CA LYS A 137 -3.95 1.18 20.83
C LYS A 137 -5.22 0.54 20.25
N SER A 138 -6.12 1.36 19.72
CA SER A 138 -7.38 0.91 19.13
C SER A 138 -7.87 1.87 18.05
N SER A 139 -8.74 1.37 17.18
CA SER A 139 -9.41 2.19 16.16
C SER A 139 -10.27 3.30 16.77
N GLN A 140 -10.87 3.05 17.94
CA GLN A 140 -11.66 4.06 18.63
C GLN A 140 -10.77 5.20 19.15
N GLU A 141 -9.62 4.87 19.77
CA GLU A 141 -8.67 5.87 20.23
C GLU A 141 -8.14 6.72 19.05
N ALA A 142 -7.80 6.07 17.94
CA ALA A 142 -7.38 6.75 16.71
C ALA A 142 -8.45 7.71 16.20
N TYR A 143 -9.68 7.24 16.11
CA TYR A 143 -10.82 8.04 15.66
C TYR A 143 -11.06 9.28 16.54
N ASP A 144 -11.11 9.09 17.84
CA ASP A 144 -11.36 10.17 18.81
C ASP A 144 -10.23 11.20 18.82
N SER A 145 -8.99 10.74 18.70
CA SER A 145 -7.80 11.60 18.73
C SER A 145 -7.63 12.42 17.44
N LEU A 146 -8.06 11.88 16.31
CA LEU A 146 -7.94 12.56 15.02
C LEU A 146 -9.10 13.52 14.71
N TYR A 147 -10.13 13.59 15.54
CA TYR A 147 -11.31 14.45 15.36
C TYR A 147 -11.97 14.31 13.98
N ILE A 148 -12.01 13.09 13.43
CA ILE A 148 -12.44 12.82 12.05
C ILE A 148 -13.95 12.77 11.87
N GLY A 149 -14.73 13.11 12.86
CA GLY A 149 -16.17 13.16 12.72
C GLY A 149 -16.91 13.13 14.03
N ASP A 150 -18.23 13.10 13.94
CA ASP A 150 -19.10 12.93 15.10
C ASP A 150 -19.30 11.45 15.48
N ALA A 151 -19.91 11.21 16.63
CA ALA A 151 -20.20 9.87 17.13
C ALA A 151 -21.05 9.00 16.17
N ASN A 152 -21.87 9.64 15.33
CA ASN A 152 -22.69 8.93 14.34
C ASN A 152 -21.84 8.41 13.17
N THR A 153 -20.82 9.15 12.78
CA THR A 153 -19.88 8.72 11.74
C THR A 153 -19.04 7.54 12.23
N ALA A 154 -18.53 7.57 13.46
CA ALA A 154 -17.83 6.45 14.08
C ALA A 154 -18.67 5.16 14.06
N LYS A 155 -19.92 5.26 14.49
CA LYS A 155 -20.85 4.12 14.52
C LYS A 155 -21.11 3.54 13.12
N ARG A 156 -21.31 4.39 12.11
CA ARG A 156 -21.49 3.97 10.72
C ARG A 156 -20.26 3.24 10.16
N LEU A 157 -19.07 3.69 10.52
CA LEU A 157 -17.81 3.05 10.08
C LEU A 157 -17.64 1.69 10.72
N GLN A 158 -17.93 1.56 12.04
CA GLN A 158 -17.90 0.26 12.74
C GLN A 158 -18.90 -0.75 12.16
N GLU A 159 -20.11 -0.30 11.79
CA GLU A 159 -21.12 -1.17 11.19
C GLU A 159 -20.73 -1.68 9.79
N LYS A 160 -20.00 -0.87 9.02
CA LYS A 160 -19.54 -1.24 7.68
C LYS A 160 -18.29 -2.14 7.66
N SER A 161 -17.55 -2.21 8.74
CA SER A 161 -16.32 -3.01 8.86
C SER A 161 -16.55 -4.44 9.36
N ARG A 162 -17.77 -4.78 9.71
CA ARG A 162 -18.22 -6.12 10.08
C ARG A 162 -18.84 -6.84 8.90
#